data_0d19f3c2cbdb6749b3a0756a38103e9a
#
_entry.id   0d19f3c2cbdb6749b3a0756a38103e9a
#
_cell.length_a   1.000
_cell.length_b   1.000
_cell.length_c   1.000
_cell.angle_alpha   90.00
_cell.angle_beta   90.00
_cell.angle_gamma   90.00
#
_symmetry.space_group_name_H-M   'P 1'
#
loop_
_entity.id
_entity.type
_entity.pdbx_description
1 polymer ?
#
loop_
_entity_poly.entity_id
_entity_poly.type
_entity_poly.pdbx_seq_one_letter_code
_entity_poly.pdbx_strand_id
1 'polypeptide(L)'
;GAYGHACGHNLLGTAGVLAFAALMDTMKEENLPGTLRFYACPAEENLSGKSYMARAGVFNDLDCCLTYHPGNQDAVSGGSNNAYTLMEFYFKGIPAHAGGAPWLGRSALDAVELMNVGCNYLREHIIDGGRMHYIIIDGGMAPNIVPATAAVRYSVRAPKMDQMQDIVRRLILCAEGAAHMTETTMTYSVKSVMHNMMPNYTMNEIMYENLCQVTPTEFTDEEKKFMDDMVATYAPEAIAAACKQYGFSPAELEHGMRMKPVLYGD
;
A
#
# COMPACT_ATOMS: atom_id res chain seq x y z
N GLY A 1 15.82 -15.87 3.06
CA GLY A 1 15.41 -15.44 4.39
C GLY A 1 14.09 -16.07 4.79
N ALA A 2 13.81 -16.11 6.07
CA ALA A 2 12.51 -16.54 6.58
C ALA A 2 11.49 -15.39 6.48
N TYR A 3 10.20 -15.74 6.44
CA TYR A 3 9.13 -14.74 6.57
C TYR A 3 9.14 -14.14 7.98
N GLY A 4 8.80 -12.85 8.10
CA GLY A 4 8.75 -12.13 9.36
C GLY A 4 7.69 -11.01 9.32
N HIS A 5 7.47 -10.39 10.47
CA HIS A 5 6.53 -9.28 10.63
C HIS A 5 7.22 -7.92 10.49
N ALA A 6 7.84 -7.63 9.34
CA ALA A 6 8.55 -6.37 9.11
C ALA A 6 7.65 -5.13 9.24
N CYS A 7 6.37 -5.26 8.94
CA CYS A 7 5.36 -4.21 9.08
C CYS A 7 4.64 -4.23 10.45
N GLY A 8 4.98 -5.16 11.35
CA GLY A 8 4.43 -5.21 12.71
C GLY A 8 2.96 -5.65 12.82
N HIS A 9 2.43 -6.39 11.84
CA HIS A 9 1.02 -6.83 11.87
C HIS A 9 0.66 -7.73 13.08
N ASN A 10 1.62 -8.44 13.65
CA ASN A 10 1.45 -9.16 14.91
C ASN A 10 1.17 -8.21 16.08
N LEU A 11 1.84 -7.06 16.17
CA LEU A 11 1.59 -6.02 17.16
C LEU A 11 0.26 -5.33 16.91
N LEU A 12 -0.04 -5.01 15.65
CA LEU A 12 -1.27 -4.35 15.23
C LEU A 12 -2.52 -5.15 15.68
N GLY A 13 -2.54 -6.45 15.40
CA GLY A 13 -3.65 -7.32 15.79
C GLY A 13 -3.79 -7.44 17.32
N THR A 14 -2.68 -7.63 18.02
CA THR A 14 -2.66 -7.77 19.49
C THR A 14 -3.10 -6.50 20.18
N ALA A 15 -2.60 -5.33 19.76
CA ALA A 15 -3.00 -4.04 20.34
C ALA A 15 -4.49 -3.75 20.13
N GLY A 16 -5.04 -4.09 18.95
CA GLY A 16 -6.46 -3.97 18.67
C GLY A 16 -7.34 -4.83 19.58
N VAL A 17 -6.94 -6.06 19.85
CA VAL A 17 -7.65 -6.96 20.78
C VAL A 17 -7.58 -6.44 22.21
N LEU A 18 -6.41 -5.97 22.66
CA LEU A 18 -6.24 -5.40 24.02
C LEU A 18 -7.08 -4.13 24.20
N ALA A 19 -7.06 -3.21 23.24
CA ALA A 19 -7.87 -2.01 23.27
C ALA A 19 -9.38 -2.33 23.31
N PHE A 20 -9.82 -3.32 22.53
CA PHE A 20 -11.20 -3.80 22.54
C PHE A 20 -11.59 -4.36 23.92
N ALA A 21 -10.76 -5.20 24.53
CA ALA A 21 -11.01 -5.78 25.84
C ALA A 21 -11.09 -4.70 26.95
N ALA A 22 -10.11 -3.78 26.95
CA ALA A 22 -10.09 -2.69 27.92
C ALA A 22 -11.33 -1.78 27.82
N LEU A 23 -11.70 -1.40 26.60
CA LEU A 23 -12.88 -0.57 26.37
C LEU A 23 -14.18 -1.31 26.75
N MET A 24 -14.28 -2.61 26.47
CA MET A 24 -15.41 -3.43 26.88
C MET A 24 -15.59 -3.45 28.40
N ASP A 25 -14.50 -3.56 29.16
CA ASP A 25 -14.55 -3.56 30.61
C ASP A 25 -14.93 -2.16 31.14
N THR A 26 -14.34 -1.09 30.64
CA THR A 26 -14.71 0.29 30.98
C THR A 26 -16.19 0.57 30.67
N MET A 27 -16.71 0.15 29.52
CA MET A 27 -18.12 0.33 29.17
C MET A 27 -19.05 -0.36 30.20
N LYS A 28 -18.69 -1.55 30.70
CA LYS A 28 -19.47 -2.25 31.73
C LYS A 28 -19.38 -1.55 33.09
N GLU A 29 -18.18 -1.15 33.53
CA GLU A 29 -17.94 -0.52 34.83
C GLU A 29 -18.64 0.83 34.91
N GLU A 30 -18.61 1.62 33.86
CA GLU A 30 -19.17 2.97 33.81
C GLU A 30 -20.60 3.03 33.27
N ASN A 31 -21.19 1.87 32.89
CA ASN A 31 -22.51 1.77 32.27
C ASN A 31 -22.66 2.64 31.02
N LEU A 32 -21.62 2.68 30.17
CA LEU A 32 -21.66 3.42 28.92
C LEU A 32 -22.49 2.68 27.86
N PRO A 33 -23.48 3.34 27.23
CA PRO A 33 -24.27 2.74 26.19
C PRO A 33 -23.49 2.64 24.87
N GLY A 34 -23.83 1.69 24.04
CA GLY A 34 -23.29 1.55 22.71
C GLY A 34 -22.97 0.12 22.32
N THR A 35 -22.51 -0.06 21.09
CA THR A 35 -22.05 -1.33 20.54
C THR A 35 -20.59 -1.22 20.16
N LEU A 36 -19.74 -2.03 20.77
CA LEU A 36 -18.33 -2.14 20.42
C LEU A 36 -18.11 -3.32 19.50
N ARG A 37 -17.38 -3.10 18.39
CA ARG A 37 -17.03 -4.16 17.43
C ARG A 37 -15.53 -4.18 17.17
N PHE A 38 -14.97 -5.37 17.12
CA PHE A 38 -13.60 -5.61 16.68
C PHE A 38 -13.61 -6.25 15.29
N TYR A 39 -12.82 -5.72 14.37
CA TYR A 39 -12.69 -6.24 13.03
C TYR A 39 -11.29 -6.77 12.77
N ALA A 40 -11.15 -8.09 12.65
CA ALA A 40 -9.94 -8.71 12.11
C ALA A 40 -9.95 -8.58 10.58
N CYS A 41 -9.02 -7.78 10.04
CA CYS A 41 -8.97 -7.46 8.61
C CYS A 41 -7.81 -8.22 7.94
N PRO A 42 -8.08 -9.30 7.19
CA PRO A 42 -7.05 -10.13 6.58
C PRO A 42 -6.46 -9.51 5.33
N ALA A 43 -5.31 -10.04 4.89
CA ALA A 43 -4.70 -9.78 3.58
C ALA A 43 -4.45 -8.28 3.27
N GLU A 44 -4.03 -7.50 4.27
CA GLU A 44 -3.79 -6.07 4.10
C GLU A 44 -2.68 -5.82 3.07
N GLU A 45 -1.55 -6.53 3.16
CA GLU A 45 -0.37 -6.35 2.32
C GLU A 45 -0.54 -6.85 0.87
N ASN A 46 -1.49 -7.74 0.62
CA ASN A 46 -1.64 -8.37 -0.70
C ASN A 46 -2.90 -7.99 -1.45
N LEU A 47 -4.04 -8.01 -0.78
CA LEU A 47 -5.35 -7.90 -1.45
C LEU A 47 -6.25 -6.83 -0.84
N SER A 48 -5.74 -6.02 0.10
CA SER A 48 -6.51 -4.96 0.74
C SER A 48 -7.88 -5.46 1.24
N GLY A 49 -7.87 -6.46 2.14
CA GLY A 49 -9.09 -7.13 2.63
C GLY A 49 -10.17 -6.16 3.12
N LYS A 50 -9.78 -5.02 3.74
CA LYS A 50 -10.70 -3.95 4.14
C LYS A 50 -11.52 -3.39 2.98
N SER A 51 -10.97 -3.31 1.77
CA SER A 51 -11.71 -2.85 0.58
C SER A 51 -12.86 -3.79 0.21
N TYR A 52 -12.65 -5.09 0.35
CA TYR A 52 -13.70 -6.10 0.14
C TYR A 52 -14.75 -6.05 1.26
N MET A 53 -14.34 -5.87 2.51
CA MET A 53 -15.24 -5.71 3.65
C MET A 53 -16.09 -4.44 3.50
N ALA A 54 -15.49 -3.31 3.10
CA ALA A 54 -16.21 -2.07 2.83
C ALA A 54 -17.22 -2.23 1.69
N ARG A 55 -16.83 -2.90 0.60
CA ARG A 55 -17.74 -3.22 -0.52
C ARG A 55 -18.91 -4.09 -0.08
N ALA A 56 -18.72 -4.99 0.87
CA ALA A 56 -19.77 -5.82 1.45
C ALA A 56 -20.65 -5.08 2.46
N GLY A 57 -20.38 -3.79 2.74
CA GLY A 57 -21.15 -2.97 3.67
C GLY A 57 -20.87 -3.23 5.15
N VAL A 58 -19.78 -3.94 5.49
CA VAL A 58 -19.45 -4.34 6.87
C VAL A 58 -19.30 -3.16 7.82
N PHE A 59 -18.95 -1.98 7.30
CA PHE A 59 -18.68 -0.76 8.08
C PHE A 59 -19.78 0.29 7.97
N ASN A 60 -20.89 0.02 7.25
CA ASN A 60 -21.88 1.05 6.90
C ASN A 60 -22.70 1.57 8.09
N ASP A 61 -22.78 0.82 9.18
CA ASP A 61 -23.54 1.15 10.38
C ASP A 61 -22.66 1.59 11.57
N LEU A 62 -21.39 1.95 11.30
CA LEU A 62 -20.48 2.47 12.31
C LEU A 62 -20.62 3.98 12.46
N ASP A 63 -20.66 4.46 13.68
CA ASP A 63 -20.56 5.90 13.99
C ASP A 63 -19.12 6.40 13.89
N CYS A 64 -18.14 5.58 14.32
CA CYS A 64 -16.71 5.85 14.18
C CYS A 64 -15.90 4.56 14.07
N CYS A 65 -14.68 4.70 13.56
CA CYS A 65 -13.73 3.60 13.47
C CYS A 65 -12.33 4.11 13.81
N LEU A 66 -11.63 3.40 14.67
CA LEU A 66 -10.26 3.69 15.05
C LEU A 66 -9.35 2.57 14.57
N THR A 67 -8.16 2.91 14.17
CA THR A 67 -7.12 1.96 13.77
C THR A 67 -5.76 2.43 14.26
N TYR A 68 -4.83 1.50 14.31
CA TYR A 68 -3.45 1.72 14.75
C TYR A 68 -2.51 1.05 13.74
N HIS A 69 -1.32 1.63 13.58
CA HIS A 69 -0.22 1.02 12.84
C HIS A 69 1.08 1.23 13.61
N PRO A 70 1.90 0.18 13.83
CA PRO A 70 3.19 0.31 14.51
C PRO A 70 4.13 1.26 13.75
N GLY A 71 4.91 2.00 14.49
CA GLY A 71 5.90 2.93 13.95
C GLY A 71 7.01 3.22 14.96
N ASN A 72 7.90 4.12 14.61
CA ASN A 72 9.02 4.54 15.46
C ASN A 72 8.72 5.83 16.25
N GLN A 73 7.46 6.15 16.42
CA GLN A 73 7.01 7.34 17.15
C GLN A 73 5.59 7.19 17.67
N ASP A 74 5.28 7.83 18.77
CA ASP A 74 3.93 8.00 19.26
C ASP A 74 3.28 9.15 18.50
N ALA A 75 2.38 8.84 17.57
CA ALA A 75 1.81 9.85 16.70
C ALA A 75 0.35 9.56 16.33
N VAL A 76 -0.41 10.63 16.13
CA VAL A 76 -1.70 10.57 15.45
C VAL A 76 -1.52 11.13 14.05
N SER A 77 -1.76 10.31 13.02
CA SER A 77 -1.62 10.72 11.63
C SER A 77 -2.81 11.55 11.18
N GLY A 78 -2.57 12.79 10.77
CA GLY A 78 -3.54 13.68 10.16
C GLY A 78 -3.47 13.72 8.63
N GLY A 79 -2.52 13.01 8.04
CA GLY A 79 -2.29 13.02 6.60
C GLY A 79 -3.19 12.10 5.80
N SER A 80 -3.32 12.38 4.50
CA SER A 80 -3.91 11.48 3.53
C SER A 80 -2.84 10.54 2.95
N ASN A 81 -3.25 9.36 2.52
CA ASN A 81 -2.43 8.49 1.69
C ASN A 81 -2.89 8.57 0.21
N ASN A 82 -2.09 8.01 -0.69
CA ASN A 82 -2.46 7.94 -2.10
C ASN A 82 -3.58 6.91 -2.34
N ALA A 83 -4.49 7.23 -3.26
CA ALA A 83 -5.31 6.23 -3.92
C ALA A 83 -4.41 5.25 -4.70
N TYR A 84 -4.79 3.98 -4.72
CA TYR A 84 -3.98 2.90 -5.27
C TYR A 84 -4.82 1.89 -6.02
N THR A 85 -4.26 1.34 -7.11
CA THR A 85 -4.80 0.14 -7.74
C THR A 85 -3.69 -0.79 -8.22
N LEU A 86 -3.97 -2.08 -8.15
CA LEU A 86 -3.14 -3.15 -8.72
C LEU A 86 -3.92 -3.81 -9.84
N MET A 87 -3.35 -3.86 -11.04
CA MET A 87 -3.97 -4.42 -12.23
C MET A 87 -3.03 -5.40 -12.93
N GLU A 88 -3.61 -6.41 -13.52
CA GLU A 88 -2.88 -7.32 -14.42
C GLU A 88 -3.49 -7.26 -15.81
N PHE A 89 -2.62 -7.17 -16.81
CA PHE A 89 -2.97 -7.21 -18.23
C PHE A 89 -2.43 -8.51 -18.83
N TYR A 90 -3.27 -9.21 -19.53
CA TYR A 90 -2.99 -10.51 -20.15
C TYR A 90 -3.12 -10.37 -21.66
N PHE A 91 -2.08 -10.73 -22.38
CA PHE A 91 -2.06 -10.73 -23.83
C PHE A 91 -2.02 -12.17 -24.36
N LYS A 92 -2.77 -12.41 -25.43
CA LYS A 92 -2.80 -13.67 -26.12
C LYS A 92 -2.53 -13.44 -27.61
N GLY A 93 -1.49 -14.11 -28.11
CA GLY A 93 -1.03 -14.07 -29.47
C GLY A 93 -1.14 -15.43 -30.16
N ILE A 94 -0.33 -15.62 -31.20
CA ILE A 94 -0.26 -16.84 -32.02
C ILE A 94 1.18 -17.36 -31.96
N PRO A 95 1.44 -18.57 -31.45
CA PRO A 95 2.77 -19.13 -31.43
C PRO A 95 3.24 -19.52 -32.83
N ALA A 96 4.54 -19.40 -33.05
CA ALA A 96 5.21 -19.86 -34.27
C ALA A 96 6.67 -20.21 -33.96
N HIS A 97 7.32 -20.95 -34.84
CA HIS A 97 8.76 -21.20 -34.77
C HIS A 97 9.53 -19.92 -35.12
N ALA A 98 10.20 -19.31 -34.12
CA ALA A 98 10.79 -17.99 -34.28
C ALA A 98 11.92 -17.92 -35.34
N GLY A 99 12.67 -19.01 -35.55
CA GLY A 99 13.71 -19.09 -36.58
C GLY A 99 13.25 -19.57 -37.93
N GLY A 100 12.11 -20.28 -38.03
CA GLY A 100 11.66 -20.93 -39.24
C GLY A 100 10.51 -20.21 -39.95
N ALA A 101 9.54 -19.72 -39.21
CA ALA A 101 8.33 -19.09 -39.74
C ALA A 101 7.75 -18.01 -38.79
N PRO A 102 8.53 -17.01 -38.36
CA PRO A 102 8.08 -16.00 -37.41
C PRO A 102 6.90 -15.18 -37.91
N TRP A 103 6.75 -14.99 -39.23
CA TRP A 103 5.64 -14.25 -39.84
C TRP A 103 4.26 -14.87 -39.64
N LEU A 104 4.18 -16.13 -39.21
CA LEU A 104 2.93 -16.81 -38.86
C LEU A 104 2.54 -16.54 -37.39
N GLY A 105 3.45 -15.98 -36.59
CA GLY A 105 3.25 -15.70 -35.22
C GLY A 105 2.68 -14.30 -34.95
N ARG A 106 2.13 -14.13 -33.76
CA ARG A 106 1.76 -12.83 -33.13
C ARG A 106 2.24 -12.87 -31.70
N SER A 107 3.26 -12.07 -31.38
CA SER A 107 3.91 -12.15 -30.08
C SER A 107 3.11 -11.41 -29.01
N ALA A 108 2.67 -12.15 -28.01
CA ALA A 108 2.05 -11.57 -26.83
C ALA A 108 3.07 -10.77 -25.98
N LEU A 109 4.35 -11.16 -26.00
CA LEU A 109 5.41 -10.43 -25.31
C LEU A 109 5.67 -9.06 -25.94
N ASP A 110 5.68 -8.97 -27.27
CA ASP A 110 5.84 -7.70 -27.98
C ASP A 110 4.71 -6.73 -27.60
N ALA A 111 3.48 -7.24 -27.43
CA ALA A 111 2.37 -6.43 -26.93
C ALA A 111 2.62 -5.88 -25.53
N VAL A 112 3.14 -6.70 -24.60
CA VAL A 112 3.54 -6.25 -23.24
C VAL A 112 4.63 -5.19 -23.33
N GLU A 113 5.64 -5.39 -24.14
CA GLU A 113 6.75 -4.42 -24.30
C GLU A 113 6.27 -3.10 -24.91
N LEU A 114 5.44 -3.13 -25.95
CA LEU A 114 4.85 -1.92 -26.53
C LEU A 114 3.92 -1.19 -25.56
N MET A 115 3.11 -1.90 -24.78
CA MET A 115 2.34 -1.31 -23.71
C MET A 115 3.26 -0.60 -22.71
N ASN A 116 4.34 -1.24 -22.26
CA ASN A 116 5.28 -0.67 -21.30
C ASN A 116 5.98 0.58 -21.87
N VAL A 117 6.36 0.57 -23.13
CA VAL A 117 6.91 1.74 -23.82
C VAL A 117 5.88 2.88 -23.85
N GLY A 118 4.65 2.60 -24.28
CA GLY A 118 3.57 3.59 -24.31
C GLY A 118 3.29 4.18 -22.93
N CYS A 119 3.28 3.35 -21.90
CA CYS A 119 3.11 3.80 -20.51
C CYS A 119 4.29 4.64 -20.02
N ASN A 120 5.51 4.38 -20.48
CA ASN A 120 6.67 5.19 -20.14
C ASN A 120 6.55 6.61 -20.74
N TYR A 121 6.05 6.75 -21.96
CA TYR A 121 5.72 8.06 -22.54
C TYR A 121 4.54 8.74 -21.81
N LEU A 122 3.54 7.95 -21.40
CA LEU A 122 2.41 8.47 -20.61
C LEU A 122 2.85 9.12 -19.29
N ARG A 123 3.97 8.69 -18.68
CA ARG A 123 4.47 9.24 -17.40
C ARG A 123 4.70 10.75 -17.45
N GLU A 124 5.09 11.29 -18.59
CA GLU A 124 5.30 12.74 -18.78
C GLU A 124 3.98 13.53 -18.69
N HIS A 125 2.85 12.86 -18.91
CA HIS A 125 1.54 13.49 -19.09
C HIS A 125 0.52 13.10 -18.01
N ILE A 126 0.98 12.62 -16.87
CA ILE A 126 0.13 12.36 -15.70
C ILE A 126 0.32 13.46 -14.66
N ILE A 127 -0.63 13.55 -13.73
CA ILE A 127 -0.57 14.55 -12.65
C ILE A 127 0.67 14.37 -11.78
N ASP A 128 1.18 15.49 -11.24
CA ASP A 128 2.20 15.46 -10.21
C ASP A 128 1.77 14.61 -9.01
N GLY A 129 2.69 13.80 -8.48
CA GLY A 129 2.36 12.81 -7.45
C GLY A 129 1.78 11.50 -7.98
N GLY A 130 1.37 11.45 -9.27
CA GLY A 130 1.01 10.19 -9.93
C GLY A 130 2.22 9.26 -10.09
N ARG A 131 2.01 7.95 -9.89
CA ARG A 131 3.08 6.93 -10.06
C ARG A 131 2.52 5.69 -10.71
N MET A 132 3.32 5.13 -11.63
CA MET A 132 3.05 3.84 -12.27
C MET A 132 4.31 2.99 -12.22
N HIS A 133 4.19 1.76 -11.73
CA HIS A 133 5.26 0.77 -11.71
C HIS A 133 4.73 -0.54 -12.26
N TYR A 134 5.60 -1.33 -12.89
CA TYR A 134 5.20 -2.62 -13.42
C TYR A 134 6.27 -3.69 -13.27
N ILE A 135 5.82 -4.93 -13.35
CA ILE A 135 6.65 -6.11 -13.55
C ILE A 135 6.02 -7.00 -14.61
N ILE A 136 6.84 -7.62 -15.45
CA ILE A 136 6.38 -8.69 -16.36
C ILE A 136 6.24 -9.95 -15.51
N ILE A 137 5.03 -10.54 -15.48
CA ILE A 137 4.72 -11.74 -14.69
C ILE A 137 4.65 -13.01 -15.54
N ASP A 138 4.54 -12.88 -16.86
CA ASP A 138 4.69 -13.93 -17.87
C ASP A 138 5.35 -13.31 -19.11
N GLY A 139 6.48 -13.85 -19.56
CA GLY A 139 7.23 -13.40 -20.73
C GLY A 139 7.34 -14.48 -21.83
N GLY A 140 6.61 -15.57 -21.72
CA GLY A 140 6.68 -16.72 -22.62
C GLY A 140 7.60 -17.82 -22.10
N MET A 141 7.79 -18.88 -22.89
CA MET A 141 8.44 -20.11 -22.42
C MET A 141 9.88 -20.29 -22.92
N ALA A 142 10.14 -19.95 -24.19
CA ALA A 142 11.44 -20.20 -24.83
C ALA A 142 11.70 -19.19 -25.96
N PRO A 143 12.95 -18.74 -26.17
CA PRO A 143 13.26 -17.69 -27.15
C PRO A 143 13.12 -18.13 -28.61
N ASN A 144 13.05 -19.42 -28.87
CA ASN A 144 12.83 -19.97 -30.20
C ASN A 144 11.36 -20.19 -30.59
N ILE A 145 10.44 -19.79 -29.71
CA ILE A 145 8.98 -19.84 -29.92
C ILE A 145 8.43 -18.43 -29.74
N VAL A 146 7.67 -17.93 -30.74
CA VAL A 146 6.92 -16.67 -30.60
C VAL A 146 5.94 -16.82 -29.43
N PRO A 147 6.00 -15.95 -28.39
CA PRO A 147 5.18 -16.12 -27.18
C PRO A 147 3.68 -16.06 -27.45
N ALA A 148 2.98 -17.15 -27.14
CA ALA A 148 1.52 -17.24 -27.26
C ALA A 148 0.79 -16.48 -26.16
N THR A 149 1.41 -16.37 -24.97
CA THR A 149 0.89 -15.62 -23.84
C THR A 149 1.97 -14.76 -23.23
N ALA A 150 1.57 -13.62 -22.71
CA ALA A 150 2.40 -12.78 -21.85
C ALA A 150 1.49 -11.97 -20.92
N ALA A 151 2.04 -11.58 -19.76
CA ALA A 151 1.29 -10.80 -18.80
C ALA A 151 2.18 -9.80 -18.04
N VAL A 152 1.61 -8.65 -17.73
CA VAL A 152 2.25 -7.57 -16.99
C VAL A 152 1.35 -7.11 -15.84
N ARG A 153 1.94 -6.85 -14.68
CA ARG A 153 1.25 -6.32 -13.51
C ARG A 153 1.66 -4.88 -13.28
N TYR A 154 0.68 -4.01 -13.18
CA TYR A 154 0.84 -2.58 -12.92
C TYR A 154 0.31 -2.18 -11.56
N SER A 155 1.10 -1.37 -10.84
CA SER A 155 0.72 -0.63 -9.66
C SER A 155 0.57 0.85 -10.05
N VAL A 156 -0.61 1.43 -9.82
CA VAL A 156 -0.90 2.84 -10.11
C VAL A 156 -1.27 3.54 -8.81
N ARG A 157 -0.70 4.73 -8.60
CA ARG A 157 -0.97 5.58 -7.44
C ARG A 157 -1.21 7.02 -7.87
N ALA A 158 -2.10 7.72 -7.17
CA ALA A 158 -2.26 9.16 -7.29
C ALA A 158 -2.79 9.75 -5.96
N PRO A 159 -2.61 11.06 -5.71
CA PRO A 159 -3.09 11.69 -4.48
C PRO A 159 -4.60 11.50 -4.23
N LYS A 160 -5.42 11.47 -5.30
CA LYS A 160 -6.87 11.32 -5.21
C LYS A 160 -7.37 10.20 -6.12
N MET A 161 -8.54 9.65 -5.77
CA MET A 161 -9.16 8.55 -6.49
C MET A 161 -9.50 8.91 -7.95
N ASP A 162 -10.08 10.07 -8.21
CA ASP A 162 -10.44 10.54 -9.55
C ASP A 162 -9.20 10.67 -10.46
N GLN A 163 -8.11 11.16 -9.91
CA GLN A 163 -6.81 11.26 -10.59
C GLN A 163 -6.24 9.89 -10.92
N MET A 164 -6.31 8.95 -9.98
CA MET A 164 -5.87 7.57 -10.20
C MET A 164 -6.73 6.90 -11.28
N GLN A 165 -8.04 7.12 -11.28
CA GLN A 165 -8.95 6.58 -12.29
C GLN A 165 -8.64 7.12 -13.70
N ASP A 166 -8.26 8.39 -13.86
CA ASP A 166 -7.83 8.92 -15.16
C ASP A 166 -6.55 8.24 -15.65
N ILE A 167 -5.56 8.05 -14.78
CA ILE A 167 -4.33 7.33 -15.13
C ILE A 167 -4.66 5.90 -15.57
N VAL A 168 -5.53 5.19 -14.84
CA VAL A 168 -5.96 3.82 -15.16
C VAL A 168 -6.66 3.76 -16.52
N ARG A 169 -7.57 4.68 -16.81
CA ARG A 169 -8.24 4.76 -18.11
C ARG A 169 -7.22 4.88 -19.26
N ARG A 170 -6.21 5.73 -19.07
CA ARG A 170 -5.15 5.95 -20.08
C ARG A 170 -4.18 4.77 -20.18
N LEU A 171 -3.92 4.07 -19.07
CA LEU A 171 -3.17 2.83 -19.04
C LEU A 171 -3.86 1.73 -19.86
N ILE A 172 -5.18 1.62 -19.75
CA ILE A 172 -5.98 0.67 -20.54
C ILE A 172 -5.87 1.01 -22.04
N LEU A 173 -5.94 2.29 -22.42
CA LEU A 173 -5.75 2.70 -23.82
C LEU A 173 -4.36 2.32 -24.36
N CYS A 174 -3.30 2.39 -23.55
CA CYS A 174 -1.98 1.91 -23.94
C CYS A 174 -1.99 0.40 -24.21
N ALA A 175 -2.67 -0.38 -23.37
CA ALA A 175 -2.79 -1.81 -23.53
C ALA A 175 -3.60 -2.19 -24.80
N GLU A 176 -4.71 -1.50 -25.04
CA GLU A 176 -5.54 -1.68 -26.24
C GLU A 176 -4.76 -1.33 -27.52
N GLY A 177 -4.03 -0.20 -27.49
CA GLY A 177 -3.15 0.19 -28.60
C GLY A 177 -2.05 -0.83 -28.89
N ALA A 178 -1.41 -1.36 -27.86
CA ALA A 178 -0.39 -2.40 -27.98
C ALA A 178 -0.97 -3.70 -28.58
N ALA A 179 -2.13 -4.12 -28.11
CA ALA A 179 -2.82 -5.29 -28.65
C ALA A 179 -3.17 -5.10 -30.14
N HIS A 180 -3.63 -3.90 -30.52
CA HIS A 180 -3.94 -3.58 -31.91
C HIS A 180 -2.70 -3.60 -32.81
N MET A 181 -1.59 -3.00 -32.36
CA MET A 181 -0.33 -2.97 -33.11
C MET A 181 0.26 -4.37 -33.38
N THR A 182 0.04 -5.31 -32.45
CA THR A 182 0.61 -6.67 -32.52
C THR A 182 -0.38 -7.72 -33.03
N GLU A 183 -1.60 -7.32 -33.36
CA GLU A 183 -2.71 -8.23 -33.73
C GLU A 183 -2.95 -9.31 -32.68
N THR A 184 -2.78 -8.97 -31.39
CA THR A 184 -3.07 -9.84 -30.24
C THR A 184 -4.41 -9.47 -29.57
N THR A 185 -4.88 -10.30 -28.66
CA THR A 185 -6.02 -9.97 -27.82
C THR A 185 -5.57 -9.64 -26.41
N MET A 186 -6.25 -8.66 -25.78
CA MET A 186 -5.93 -8.21 -24.43
C MET A 186 -7.14 -8.35 -23.51
N THR A 187 -6.90 -8.80 -22.30
CA THR A 187 -7.85 -8.72 -21.17
C THR A 187 -7.13 -8.18 -19.94
N TYR A 188 -7.86 -7.65 -18.98
CA TYR A 188 -7.28 -7.20 -17.73
C TYR A 188 -8.13 -7.60 -16.52
N SER A 189 -7.50 -7.58 -15.36
CA SER A 189 -8.16 -7.83 -14.07
C SER A 189 -7.66 -6.84 -13.03
N VAL A 190 -8.58 -6.24 -12.30
CA VAL A 190 -8.27 -5.40 -11.14
C VAL A 190 -8.12 -6.31 -9.94
N LYS A 191 -6.94 -6.30 -9.30
CA LYS A 191 -6.63 -7.15 -8.15
C LYS A 191 -6.96 -6.45 -6.83
N SER A 192 -6.70 -5.15 -6.75
CA SER A 192 -7.04 -4.37 -5.57
C SER A 192 -7.26 -2.90 -5.94
N VAL A 193 -8.11 -2.23 -5.18
CA VAL A 193 -8.36 -0.79 -5.27
C VAL A 193 -8.48 -0.23 -3.86
N MET A 194 -7.82 0.88 -3.59
CA MET A 194 -7.96 1.64 -2.35
C MET A 194 -8.18 3.11 -2.66
N HIS A 195 -9.11 3.73 -1.95
CA HIS A 195 -9.25 5.18 -1.94
C HIS A 195 -8.09 5.83 -1.18
N ASN A 196 -7.80 7.08 -1.50
CA ASN A 196 -7.02 7.92 -0.61
C ASN A 196 -7.78 8.09 0.71
N MET A 197 -7.03 8.15 1.81
CA MET A 197 -7.61 8.36 3.13
C MET A 197 -8.06 9.81 3.28
N MET A 198 -9.24 9.99 3.86
CA MET A 198 -9.72 11.30 4.30
C MET A 198 -9.49 11.41 5.81
N PRO A 199 -8.62 12.32 6.26
CA PRO A 199 -8.38 12.50 7.68
C PRO A 199 -9.63 13.06 8.39
N ASN A 200 -9.87 12.59 9.60
CA ASN A 200 -10.88 13.15 10.49
C ASN A 200 -10.18 13.95 11.59
N TYR A 201 -10.04 15.25 11.38
CA TYR A 201 -9.27 16.12 12.27
C TYR A 201 -9.84 16.14 13.69
N THR A 202 -11.16 16.15 13.85
CA THR A 202 -11.80 16.12 15.20
C THR A 202 -11.44 14.85 15.95
N MET A 203 -11.52 13.68 15.31
CA MET A 203 -11.12 12.41 15.93
C MET A 203 -9.62 12.36 16.21
N ASN A 204 -8.81 12.93 15.33
CA ASN A 204 -7.37 13.01 15.50
C ASN A 204 -6.98 13.88 16.70
N GLU A 205 -7.62 15.03 16.91
CA GLU A 205 -7.40 15.90 18.05
C GLU A 205 -7.75 15.18 19.38
N ILE A 206 -8.92 14.53 19.45
CA ILE A 206 -9.34 13.74 20.60
C ILE A 206 -8.35 12.61 20.89
N MET A 207 -7.93 11.89 19.86
CA MET A 207 -6.95 10.82 20.00
C MET A 207 -5.60 11.35 20.50
N TYR A 208 -5.14 12.47 19.98
CA TYR A 208 -3.89 13.10 20.39
C TYR A 208 -3.93 13.57 21.85
N GLU A 209 -5.01 14.23 22.27
CA GLU A 209 -5.21 14.64 23.66
C GLU A 209 -5.15 13.45 24.63
N ASN A 210 -5.75 12.31 24.25
CA ASN A 210 -5.68 11.10 25.04
C ASN A 210 -4.28 10.46 25.00
N LEU A 211 -3.62 10.44 23.84
CA LEU A 211 -2.26 9.93 23.71
C LEU A 211 -1.28 10.69 24.61
N CYS A 212 -1.44 12.02 24.74
CA CYS A 212 -0.62 12.85 25.61
C CYS A 212 -0.79 12.54 27.11
N GLN A 213 -1.86 11.84 27.50
CA GLN A 213 -2.12 11.44 28.89
C GLN A 213 -1.51 10.07 29.22
N VAL A 214 -1.12 9.31 28.20
CA VAL A 214 -0.49 7.99 28.39
C VAL A 214 0.97 8.18 28.77
N THR A 215 1.38 7.53 29.86
CA THR A 215 2.79 7.51 30.25
C THR A 215 3.60 6.70 29.24
N PRO A 216 4.70 7.23 28.70
CA PRO A 216 5.58 6.47 27.81
C PRO A 216 6.05 5.16 28.48
N THR A 217 6.20 4.13 27.67
CA THR A 217 6.74 2.85 28.13
C THR A 217 8.21 3.03 28.57
N GLU A 218 8.53 2.57 29.77
CA GLU A 218 9.92 2.48 30.20
C GLU A 218 10.53 1.19 29.64
N PHE A 219 11.61 1.35 28.87
CA PHE A 219 12.37 0.24 28.31
C PHE A 219 13.46 -0.19 29.27
N THR A 220 13.71 -1.49 29.34
CA THR A 220 14.85 -2.05 30.04
C THR A 220 16.17 -1.72 29.33
N ASP A 221 17.30 -1.83 30.01
CA ASP A 221 18.61 -1.59 29.40
C ASP A 221 18.92 -2.57 28.25
N GLU A 222 18.40 -3.80 28.33
CA GLU A 222 18.54 -4.80 27.26
C GLU A 222 17.74 -4.39 26.00
N GLU A 223 16.51 -3.90 26.18
CA GLU A 223 15.67 -3.39 25.08
C GLU A 223 16.29 -2.15 24.44
N LYS A 224 16.78 -1.20 25.26
CA LYS A 224 17.48 -0.01 24.75
C LYS A 224 18.70 -0.38 23.94
N LYS A 225 19.51 -1.31 24.46
CA LYS A 225 20.67 -1.82 23.72
C LYS A 225 20.27 -2.47 22.40
N PHE A 226 19.21 -3.27 22.39
CA PHE A 226 18.70 -3.89 21.15
C PHE A 226 18.28 -2.84 20.13
N MET A 227 17.56 -1.80 20.57
CA MET A 227 17.16 -0.69 19.70
C MET A 227 18.38 0.05 19.12
N ASP A 228 19.38 0.35 19.93
CA ASP A 228 20.62 1.01 19.49
C ASP A 228 21.41 0.15 18.49
N ASP A 229 21.51 -1.14 18.75
CA ASP A 229 22.15 -2.10 17.84
C ASP A 229 21.42 -2.15 16.48
N MET A 230 20.08 -2.06 16.47
CA MET A 230 19.29 -1.98 15.24
C MET A 230 19.51 -0.67 14.50
N VAL A 231 19.49 0.48 15.20
CA VAL A 231 19.75 1.81 14.62
C VAL A 231 21.13 1.86 13.97
N ALA A 232 22.14 1.26 14.61
CA ALA A 232 23.49 1.20 14.07
C ALA A 232 23.63 0.43 12.75
N THR A 233 22.62 -0.35 12.35
CA THR A 233 22.60 -1.02 11.04
C THR A 233 22.24 -0.10 9.87
N TYR A 234 21.73 1.10 10.15
CA TYR A 234 21.34 2.09 9.13
C TYR A 234 22.43 3.12 8.90
N ALA A 235 22.58 3.55 7.65
CA ALA A 235 23.44 4.68 7.33
C ALA A 235 22.86 5.98 7.95
N PRO A 236 23.69 6.87 8.55
CA PRO A 236 23.22 8.11 9.14
C PRO A 236 22.41 8.98 8.18
N GLU A 237 22.76 8.99 6.89
CA GLU A 237 22.06 9.73 5.85
C GLU A 237 20.64 9.20 5.62
N ALA A 238 20.43 7.88 5.76
CA ALA A 238 19.10 7.28 5.64
C ALA A 238 18.20 7.67 6.83
N ILE A 239 18.78 7.71 8.04
CA ILE A 239 18.07 8.19 9.24
C ILE A 239 17.71 9.67 9.08
N ALA A 240 18.66 10.51 8.65
CA ALA A 240 18.41 11.93 8.44
C ALA A 240 17.35 12.19 7.38
N ALA A 241 17.34 11.41 6.28
CA ALA A 241 16.33 11.52 5.23
C ALA A 241 14.95 11.12 5.74
N ALA A 242 14.85 10.05 6.51
CA ALA A 242 13.60 9.62 7.14
C ALA A 242 13.06 10.66 8.13
N CYS A 243 13.90 11.18 9.02
CA CYS A 243 13.53 12.25 9.94
C CYS A 243 13.00 13.49 9.21
N LYS A 244 13.69 13.91 8.14
CA LYS A 244 13.27 15.05 7.32
C LYS A 244 11.90 14.81 6.67
N GLN A 245 11.64 13.60 6.21
CA GLN A 245 10.35 13.24 5.63
C GLN A 245 9.19 13.42 6.63
N TYR A 246 9.46 13.16 7.91
CA TYR A 246 8.47 13.26 8.99
C TYR A 246 8.57 14.59 9.76
N GLY A 247 9.34 15.56 9.29
CA GLY A 247 9.37 16.93 9.82
C GLY A 247 10.10 17.10 11.16
N PHE A 248 11.06 16.23 11.50
CA PHE A 248 11.89 16.35 12.71
C PHE A 248 13.38 16.10 12.43
N SER A 249 14.23 16.27 13.42
CA SER A 249 15.68 16.05 13.31
C SER A 249 16.12 14.75 13.97
N PRO A 250 17.25 14.13 13.56
CA PRO A 250 17.80 12.96 14.24
C PRO A 250 18.10 13.19 15.74
N ALA A 251 18.32 14.44 16.16
CA ALA A 251 18.56 14.79 17.56
C ALA A 251 17.31 14.66 18.46
N GLU A 252 16.13 14.48 17.87
CA GLU A 252 14.88 14.24 18.60
C GLU A 252 14.60 12.75 18.81
N LEU A 253 15.48 11.87 18.30
CA LEU A 253 15.38 10.43 18.50
C LEU A 253 16.12 10.00 19.75
N GLU A 254 15.46 9.15 20.54
CA GLU A 254 16.03 8.40 21.63
C GLU A 254 15.91 6.91 21.30
N HIS A 255 17.02 6.18 21.23
CA HIS A 255 17.08 4.79 20.78
C HIS A 255 16.40 4.53 19.43
N GLY A 256 16.46 5.48 18.49
CA GLY A 256 15.81 5.40 17.19
C GLY A 256 14.31 5.71 17.17
N MET A 257 13.73 6.09 18.30
CA MET A 257 12.31 6.41 18.45
C MET A 257 12.12 7.87 18.85
N ARG A 258 11.03 8.47 18.40
CA ARG A 258 10.57 9.77 18.89
C ARG A 258 9.57 9.57 20.02
N MET A 259 10.01 9.90 21.24
CA MET A 259 9.27 9.59 22.48
C MET A 259 8.14 10.57 22.80
N LYS A 260 8.12 11.75 22.19
CA LYS A 260 7.06 12.74 22.44
C LYS A 260 5.89 12.51 21.48
N PRO A 261 4.64 12.45 21.98
CA PRO A 261 3.46 12.38 21.12
C PRO A 261 3.42 13.52 20.11
N VAL A 262 3.01 13.19 18.89
CA VAL A 262 2.96 14.16 17.78
C VAL A 262 1.61 14.08 17.10
N LEU A 263 1.01 15.26 16.89
CA LEU A 263 -0.11 15.43 15.97
C LEU A 263 0.45 15.91 14.62
N TYR A 264 0.31 15.09 13.60
CA TYR A 264 0.57 15.52 12.23
C TYR A 264 -0.66 16.28 11.74
N GLY A 265 -0.59 17.60 11.81
CA GLY A 265 -1.50 18.47 11.11
C GLY A 265 -0.96 18.71 9.69
N ASP A 266 -1.84 18.82 8.74
CA ASP A 266 -1.72 19.32 7.36
C ASP A 266 -0.63 18.72 6.47
#